data_021d114378daaf48a3aa1e3655226b47
#
_entry.id   021d114378daaf48a3aa1e3655226b47
#
_cell.length_a   1.000
_cell.length_b   1.000
_cell.length_c   1.000
_cell.angle_alpha   90.00
_cell.angle_beta   90.00
_cell.angle_gamma   90.00
#
_symmetry.space_group_name_H-M   'P 1'
#
loop_
_entity.id
_entity.type
_entity.pdbx_description
1 polymer ?
#
loop_
_entity_poly.entity_id
_entity_poly.type
_entity_poly.pdbx_seq_one_letter_code
_entity_poly.pdbx_strand_id
1 'polypeptide(L)'
;MRYAVVHDLAGANPVAGIRTSGIIRTRRKRNYVRVGVAELPQLLRDVDGYVGGEHTRLALKLMAYTFVRTSELIQATWSEFEFAAARSNIPPERMEMRKPHIVPLSRQALAVPNELKMLSFGSDWVLPGDVDRRKCMSNNTILYALYRMGYRGRMTGHDFRGVASTVLHEQGWPHAHIELQLVHQEQDDTSAAYNHALYLRTSSKDDAGL
;
A
#
# COMPACT_ATOMS: atom_id res chain seq x y z
N MET A 1 -2.77 -33.26 0.79
CA MET A 1 -3.21 -34.33 1.70
C MET A 1 -4.72 -34.35 1.99
N ARG A 2 -5.41 -33.24 2.41
CA ARG A 2 -6.88 -33.27 2.58
C ARG A 2 -7.63 -33.74 1.33
N TYR A 3 -7.26 -33.26 0.15
CA TYR A 3 -7.84 -33.69 -1.13
C TYR A 3 -7.71 -35.20 -1.35
N ALA A 4 -6.52 -35.75 -1.11
CA ALA A 4 -6.26 -37.19 -1.31
C ALA A 4 -7.09 -38.08 -0.37
N VAL A 5 -7.31 -37.64 0.87
CA VAL A 5 -8.16 -38.39 1.84
C VAL A 5 -9.65 -38.28 1.48
N VAL A 6 -10.11 -37.10 1.04
CA VAL A 6 -11.51 -36.88 0.64
C VAL A 6 -11.87 -37.68 -0.62
N HIS A 7 -10.91 -37.95 -1.50
CA HIS A 7 -11.10 -38.70 -2.74
C HIS A 7 -10.59 -40.14 -2.68
N ASP A 8 -10.45 -40.70 -1.46
CA ASP A 8 -10.00 -42.09 -1.21
C ASP A 8 -8.66 -42.48 -1.86
N LEU A 9 -7.84 -41.48 -2.19
CA LEU A 9 -6.48 -41.67 -2.73
C LEU A 9 -5.46 -41.92 -1.62
N ALA A 10 -5.82 -41.72 -0.36
CA ALA A 10 -5.01 -42.02 0.82
C ALA A 10 -5.92 -42.29 2.02
N GLY A 11 -5.66 -43.35 2.78
CA GLY A 11 -6.48 -43.77 3.90
C GLY A 11 -6.46 -42.84 5.11
N ALA A 12 -5.38 -42.05 5.29
CA ALA A 12 -5.24 -41.07 6.36
C ALA A 12 -4.19 -40.02 6.01
N ASN A 13 -4.28 -38.87 6.65
CA ASN A 13 -3.22 -37.85 6.58
C ASN A 13 -2.12 -38.19 7.61
N PRO A 14 -0.92 -38.66 7.20
CA PRO A 14 0.13 -39.08 8.13
C PRO A 14 0.69 -37.95 9.00
N VAL A 15 0.46 -36.70 8.62
CA VAL A 15 0.91 -35.51 9.39
C VAL A 15 -0.20 -34.88 10.24
N ALA A 16 -1.40 -35.45 10.25
CA ALA A 16 -2.52 -34.88 11.01
C ALA A 16 -2.28 -34.85 12.53
N GLY A 17 -1.56 -35.84 13.04
CA GLY A 17 -1.21 -35.95 14.48
C GLY A 17 0.03 -35.13 14.89
N ILE A 18 0.76 -34.56 13.93
CA ILE A 18 1.98 -33.82 14.22
C ILE A 18 1.63 -32.40 14.64
N ARG A 19 1.78 -32.11 15.93
CA ARG A 19 1.68 -30.73 16.44
C ARG A 19 2.96 -29.98 16.09
N THR A 20 2.88 -29.09 15.09
CA THR A 20 4.01 -28.29 14.62
C THR A 20 4.65 -27.45 15.73
N SER A 21 3.89 -27.05 16.74
CA SER A 21 4.38 -26.30 17.91
C SER A 21 5.41 -27.05 18.77
N GLY A 22 5.45 -28.38 18.71
CA GLY A 22 6.43 -29.19 19.42
C GLY A 22 7.71 -29.47 18.63
N ILE A 23 7.68 -29.31 17.30
CA ILE A 23 8.78 -29.72 16.41
C ILE A 23 9.46 -28.49 15.78
N ILE A 24 8.68 -27.46 15.44
CA ILE A 24 9.21 -26.24 14.84
C ILE A 24 9.32 -25.17 15.92
N ARG A 25 10.56 -24.79 16.27
CA ARG A 25 10.75 -23.61 17.10
C ARG A 25 10.09 -22.42 16.40
N THR A 26 9.02 -21.89 17.01
CA THR A 26 8.39 -20.65 16.55
C THR A 26 9.45 -19.57 16.54
N ARG A 27 9.77 -19.07 15.34
CA ARG A 27 10.69 -17.95 15.20
C ARG A 27 10.11 -16.79 16.01
N ARG A 28 10.82 -16.34 17.06
CA ARG A 28 10.42 -15.15 17.81
C ARG A 28 10.18 -14.04 16.81
N LYS A 29 8.95 -13.52 16.77
CA LYS A 29 8.59 -12.37 15.92
C LYS A 29 9.49 -11.21 16.36
N ARG A 30 10.56 -10.94 15.62
CA ARG A 30 11.34 -9.72 15.82
C ARG A 30 10.46 -8.60 15.28
N ASN A 31 9.92 -7.80 16.17
CA ASN A 31 9.36 -6.52 15.76
C ASN A 31 10.55 -5.70 15.26
N TYR A 32 10.56 -5.42 13.97
CA TYR A 32 11.53 -4.47 13.41
C TYR A 32 11.27 -3.11 14.08
N VAL A 33 12.33 -2.41 14.44
CA VAL A 33 12.24 -1.02 14.90
C VAL A 33 11.74 -0.23 13.70
N ARG A 34 10.46 0.11 13.70
CA ARG A 34 9.85 0.94 12.66
C ARG A 34 10.22 2.40 12.86
N VAL A 35 10.21 3.15 11.78
CA VAL A 35 10.28 4.62 11.84
C VAL A 35 9.08 5.10 12.67
N GLY A 36 9.35 5.81 13.75
CA GLY A 36 8.34 6.38 14.62
C GLY A 36 7.76 7.68 14.05
N VAL A 37 6.66 8.15 14.63
CA VAL A 37 6.00 9.40 14.22
C VAL A 37 6.96 10.58 14.27
N ALA A 38 7.81 10.66 15.29
CA ALA A 38 8.81 11.72 15.45
C ALA A 38 9.88 11.73 14.33
N GLU A 39 10.12 10.58 13.68
CA GLU A 39 11.10 10.45 12.59
C GLU A 39 10.47 10.66 11.21
N LEU A 40 9.14 10.68 11.13
CA LEU A 40 8.41 10.83 9.85
C LEU A 40 8.82 12.10 9.08
N PRO A 41 8.97 13.29 9.70
CA PRO A 41 9.44 14.47 8.96
C PRO A 41 10.81 14.28 8.34
N GLN A 42 11.71 13.54 8.97
CA GLN A 42 13.03 13.27 8.41
C GLN A 42 12.94 12.30 7.24
N LEU A 43 12.14 11.22 7.38
CA LEU A 43 11.89 10.30 6.28
C LEU A 43 11.34 11.02 5.03
N LEU A 44 10.39 11.94 5.20
CA LEU A 44 9.83 12.70 4.08
C LEU A 44 10.86 13.61 3.42
N ARG A 45 11.75 14.26 4.19
CA ARG A 45 12.89 15.03 3.65
C ARG A 45 13.86 14.15 2.88
N ASP A 46 14.16 12.95 3.39
CA ASP A 46 15.07 12.01 2.74
C ASP A 46 14.44 11.47 1.43
N VAL A 47 13.12 11.28 1.39
CA VAL A 47 12.40 10.95 0.15
C VAL A 47 12.46 12.10 -0.86
N ASP A 48 12.29 13.34 -0.43
CA ASP A 48 12.40 14.52 -1.30
C ASP A 48 13.81 14.69 -1.84
N GLY A 49 14.82 14.46 -1.02
CA GLY A 49 16.25 14.51 -1.37
C GLY A 49 16.81 13.24 -1.99
N TYR A 50 15.97 12.25 -2.32
CA TYR A 50 16.46 10.97 -2.82
C TYR A 50 17.26 11.10 -4.10
N VAL A 51 18.54 10.71 -4.05
CA VAL A 51 19.48 10.71 -5.18
C VAL A 51 19.41 9.37 -5.89
N GLY A 52 18.54 9.26 -6.88
CA GLY A 52 18.31 8.06 -7.69
C GLY A 52 17.35 8.34 -8.83
N GLY A 53 16.73 7.28 -9.38
CA GLY A 53 15.78 7.44 -10.47
C GLY A 53 14.57 8.29 -10.04
N GLU A 54 14.17 9.24 -10.88
CA GLU A 54 13.08 10.17 -10.62
C GLU A 54 11.75 9.43 -10.40
N HIS A 55 11.46 8.38 -11.20
CA HIS A 55 10.31 7.53 -10.99
C HIS A 55 10.29 6.90 -9.59
N THR A 56 11.47 6.53 -9.07
CA THR A 56 11.58 5.92 -7.73
C THR A 56 11.29 6.95 -6.63
N ARG A 57 11.80 8.18 -6.78
CA ARG A 57 11.53 9.28 -5.85
C ARG A 57 10.04 9.60 -5.82
N LEU A 58 9.43 9.75 -6.98
CA LEU A 58 8.01 10.04 -7.11
C LEU A 58 7.13 8.88 -6.61
N ALA A 59 7.56 7.63 -6.82
CA ALA A 59 6.87 6.46 -6.27
C ALA A 59 6.87 6.46 -4.73
N LEU A 60 8.00 6.78 -4.11
CA LEU A 60 8.10 6.93 -2.65
C LEU A 60 7.19 8.06 -2.13
N LYS A 61 7.14 9.21 -2.82
CA LYS A 61 6.23 10.32 -2.48
C LYS A 61 4.77 9.90 -2.58
N LEU A 62 4.39 9.26 -3.68
CA LEU A 62 3.02 8.81 -3.88
C LEU A 62 2.61 7.77 -2.82
N MET A 63 3.52 6.85 -2.48
CA MET A 63 3.31 5.89 -1.39
C MET A 63 3.09 6.58 -0.03
N ALA A 64 3.89 7.62 0.27
CA ALA A 64 3.78 8.38 1.51
C ALA A 64 2.49 9.21 1.61
N TYR A 65 1.90 9.61 0.47
CA TYR A 65 0.66 10.38 0.44
C TYR A 65 -0.61 9.52 0.38
N THR A 66 -0.52 8.31 -0.19
CA THR A 66 -1.72 7.49 -0.45
C THR A 66 -1.83 6.27 0.46
N PHE A 67 -0.71 5.82 1.04
CA PHE A 67 -0.62 4.63 1.91
C PHE A 67 -1.10 3.33 1.26
N VAL A 68 -1.19 3.25 -0.06
CA VAL A 68 -1.53 2.02 -0.79
C VAL A 68 -0.43 0.98 -0.64
N ARG A 69 -0.75 -0.29 -0.90
CA ARG A 69 0.27 -1.35 -0.86
C ARG A 69 1.28 -1.16 -1.99
N THR A 70 2.52 -1.59 -1.78
CA THR A 70 3.58 -1.49 -2.80
C THR A 70 3.16 -2.10 -4.13
N SER A 71 2.51 -3.27 -4.12
CA SER A 71 2.00 -3.92 -5.33
C SER A 71 0.90 -3.12 -6.02
N GLU A 72 0.00 -2.50 -5.25
CA GLU A 72 -1.06 -1.62 -5.76
C GLU A 72 -0.45 -0.39 -6.44
N LEU A 73 0.57 0.21 -5.82
CA LEU A 73 1.26 1.39 -6.34
C LEU A 73 2.00 1.10 -7.65
N ILE A 74 2.90 0.12 -7.64
CA ILE A 74 3.79 -0.12 -8.79
C ILE A 74 3.06 -0.66 -10.01
N GLN A 75 1.93 -1.31 -9.82
CA GLN A 75 1.08 -1.82 -10.89
C GLN A 75 -0.03 -0.85 -11.30
N ALA A 76 -0.01 0.39 -10.81
CA ALA A 76 -0.99 1.39 -11.19
C ALA A 76 -0.88 1.76 -12.67
N THR A 77 -2.02 1.85 -13.34
CA THR A 77 -2.14 2.30 -14.72
C THR A 77 -2.79 3.68 -14.78
N TRP A 78 -2.57 4.42 -15.88
CA TRP A 78 -3.15 5.75 -16.06
C TRP A 78 -4.68 5.73 -16.09
N SER A 79 -5.28 4.63 -16.54
CA SER A 79 -6.73 4.44 -16.58
C SER A 79 -7.39 4.40 -15.21
N GLU A 80 -6.62 4.16 -14.14
CA GLU A 80 -7.11 4.15 -12.76
C GLU A 80 -7.22 5.55 -12.15
N PHE A 81 -6.65 6.58 -12.78
CA PHE A 81 -6.61 7.94 -12.26
C PHE A 81 -7.71 8.81 -12.86
N GLU A 82 -8.62 9.28 -12.04
CA GLU A 82 -9.62 10.28 -12.35
C GLU A 82 -9.15 11.65 -11.84
N PHE A 83 -8.34 12.34 -12.64
CA PHE A 83 -7.71 13.61 -12.23
C PHE A 83 -8.72 14.69 -11.86
N ALA A 84 -9.84 14.80 -12.59
CA ALA A 84 -10.90 15.77 -12.31
C ALA A 84 -11.64 15.50 -10.98
N ALA A 85 -11.71 14.24 -10.57
CA ALA A 85 -12.33 13.82 -9.33
C ALA A 85 -11.31 13.64 -8.18
N ALA A 86 -10.02 13.96 -8.44
CA ALA A 86 -8.90 13.81 -7.51
C ALA A 86 -8.88 12.44 -6.81
N ARG A 87 -9.00 11.36 -7.57
CA ARG A 87 -9.01 10.00 -7.03
C ARG A 87 -8.32 9.00 -7.94
N SER A 88 -7.90 7.88 -7.36
CA SER A 88 -7.47 6.68 -8.08
C SER A 88 -8.41 5.52 -7.74
N ASN A 89 -8.84 4.77 -8.74
CA ASN A 89 -9.76 3.65 -8.60
C ASN A 89 -9.00 2.35 -8.88
N ILE A 90 -8.60 1.65 -7.84
CA ILE A 90 -7.89 0.38 -7.97
C ILE A 90 -8.94 -0.72 -8.23
N PRO A 91 -8.87 -1.43 -9.37
CA PRO A 91 -9.87 -2.42 -9.74
C PRO A 91 -9.77 -3.68 -8.87
N PRO A 92 -10.88 -4.43 -8.69
CA PRO A 92 -10.95 -5.58 -7.78
C PRO A 92 -9.96 -6.71 -8.16
N GLU A 93 -9.60 -6.84 -9.43
CA GLU A 93 -8.65 -7.86 -9.92
C GLU A 93 -7.25 -7.68 -9.33
N ARG A 94 -6.90 -6.45 -8.95
CA ARG A 94 -5.61 -6.08 -8.34
C ARG A 94 -5.64 -6.06 -6.82
N MET A 95 -6.82 -6.19 -6.24
CA MET A 95 -7.03 -6.15 -4.81
C MET A 95 -7.02 -7.56 -4.21
N GLU A 96 -6.34 -7.73 -3.08
CA GLU A 96 -6.29 -9.00 -2.34
C GLU A 96 -7.69 -9.51 -1.97
N MET A 97 -8.59 -8.58 -1.59
CA MET A 97 -9.97 -8.86 -1.20
C MET A 97 -10.95 -8.90 -2.38
N ARG A 98 -10.48 -8.71 -3.62
CA ARG A 98 -11.32 -8.63 -4.83
C ARG A 98 -12.48 -7.63 -4.72
N LYS A 99 -12.30 -6.58 -3.94
CA LYS A 99 -13.21 -5.43 -3.87
C LYS A 99 -12.51 -4.20 -4.45
N PRO A 100 -13.20 -3.33 -5.21
CA PRO A 100 -12.56 -2.12 -5.72
C PRO A 100 -12.17 -1.20 -4.56
N HIS A 101 -11.07 -0.47 -4.72
CA HIS A 101 -10.64 0.50 -3.74
C HIS A 101 -10.49 1.88 -4.36
N ILE A 102 -11.19 2.87 -3.80
CA ILE A 102 -11.08 4.26 -4.19
C ILE A 102 -10.11 4.94 -3.24
N VAL A 103 -9.05 5.50 -3.81
CA VAL A 103 -8.01 6.25 -3.09
C VAL A 103 -8.22 7.73 -3.40
N PRO A 104 -8.70 8.55 -2.46
CA PRO A 104 -8.75 10.00 -2.64
C PRO A 104 -7.33 10.56 -2.66
N LEU A 105 -7.13 11.55 -3.52
CA LEU A 105 -5.83 12.16 -3.72
C LEU A 105 -5.88 13.61 -3.23
N SER A 106 -5.09 13.92 -2.20
CA SER A 106 -4.85 15.31 -1.81
C SER A 106 -4.19 16.09 -2.94
N ARG A 107 -4.16 17.42 -2.87
CA ARG A 107 -3.45 18.24 -3.87
C ARG A 107 -1.99 17.81 -4.06
N GLN A 108 -1.31 17.47 -2.97
CA GLN A 108 0.07 17.00 -3.00
C GLN A 108 0.17 15.60 -3.65
N ALA A 109 -0.75 14.69 -3.33
CA ALA A 109 -0.81 13.37 -3.94
C ALA A 109 -1.12 13.45 -5.44
N LEU A 110 -1.98 14.38 -5.86
CA LEU A 110 -2.38 14.59 -7.26
C LEU A 110 -1.24 15.20 -8.09
N ALA A 111 -0.39 16.03 -7.49
CA ALA A 111 0.76 16.61 -8.18
C ALA A 111 1.74 15.54 -8.68
N VAL A 112 1.93 14.47 -7.91
CA VAL A 112 2.89 13.40 -8.23
C VAL A 112 2.56 12.66 -9.54
N PRO A 113 1.34 12.11 -9.77
CA PRO A 113 1.02 11.49 -11.05
C PRO A 113 1.02 12.49 -12.21
N ASN A 114 0.73 13.77 -12.00
CA ASN A 114 0.89 14.79 -13.04
C ASN A 114 2.37 14.94 -13.46
N GLU A 115 3.30 14.94 -12.49
CA GLU A 115 4.74 14.97 -12.76
C GLU A 115 5.20 13.66 -13.44
N LEU A 116 4.75 12.50 -12.96
CA LEU A 116 5.03 11.19 -13.55
C LEU A 116 4.54 11.08 -15.00
N LYS A 117 3.41 11.71 -15.33
CA LYS A 117 2.87 11.70 -16.69
C LYS A 117 3.81 12.33 -17.70
N MET A 118 4.55 13.37 -17.31
CA MET A 118 5.57 13.98 -18.13
C MET A 118 6.78 13.06 -18.39
N LEU A 119 6.99 12.09 -17.51
CA LEU A 119 8.10 11.13 -17.56
C LEU A 119 7.70 9.77 -18.10
N SER A 120 6.41 9.51 -18.35
CA SER A 120 5.91 8.18 -18.69
C SER A 120 6.28 7.71 -20.09
N PHE A 121 6.58 8.66 -21.00
CA PHE A 121 6.97 8.39 -22.41
C PHE A 121 6.01 7.43 -23.13
N GLY A 122 4.71 7.53 -22.86
CA GLY A 122 3.66 6.72 -23.51
C GLY A 122 3.47 5.32 -22.90
N SER A 123 4.08 4.99 -21.77
CA SER A 123 3.79 3.75 -21.04
C SER A 123 2.37 3.79 -20.45
N ASP A 124 1.67 2.64 -20.44
CA ASP A 124 0.39 2.49 -19.74
C ASP A 124 0.57 2.50 -18.22
N TRP A 125 1.75 2.16 -17.74
CA TRP A 125 2.08 2.15 -16.32
C TRP A 125 2.41 3.56 -15.83
N VAL A 126 1.88 3.91 -14.66
CA VAL A 126 2.24 5.14 -13.94
C VAL A 126 3.71 5.09 -13.50
N LEU A 127 4.17 3.91 -13.13
CA LEU A 127 5.53 3.62 -12.70
C LEU A 127 6.12 2.51 -13.60
N PRO A 128 6.60 2.86 -14.79
CA PRO A 128 7.21 1.89 -15.69
C PRO A 128 8.55 1.39 -15.14
N GLY A 129 8.95 0.20 -15.57
CA GLY A 129 10.27 -0.36 -15.27
C GLY A 129 11.39 0.38 -16.01
N ASP A 130 12.53 0.53 -15.36
CA ASP A 130 13.69 1.25 -15.91
C ASP A 130 14.30 0.54 -17.13
N VAL A 131 14.29 -0.81 -17.12
CA VAL A 131 14.88 -1.64 -18.19
C VAL A 131 13.86 -1.95 -19.28
N ASP A 132 12.63 -2.27 -18.92
CA ASP A 132 11.54 -2.58 -19.86
C ASP A 132 10.29 -1.80 -19.47
N ARG A 133 10.00 -0.73 -20.19
CA ARG A 133 8.85 0.16 -19.94
C ARG A 133 7.49 -0.46 -20.23
N ARG A 134 7.44 -1.64 -20.87
CA ARG A 134 6.22 -2.42 -21.06
C ARG A 134 5.81 -3.15 -19.78
N LYS A 135 6.68 -3.19 -18.78
CA LYS A 135 6.44 -3.76 -17.45
C LYS A 135 6.39 -2.64 -16.42
N CYS A 136 5.69 -2.91 -15.33
CA CYS A 136 5.70 -2.01 -14.18
C CYS A 136 7.05 -2.06 -13.44
N MET A 137 7.29 -1.08 -12.59
CA MET A 137 8.42 -1.01 -11.66
C MET A 137 8.52 -2.29 -10.82
N SER A 138 9.74 -2.71 -10.48
CA SER A 138 9.95 -3.86 -9.59
C SER A 138 9.58 -3.54 -8.14
N ASN A 139 9.00 -4.51 -7.42
CA ASN A 139 8.75 -4.42 -5.98
C ASN A 139 10.02 -4.06 -5.17
N ASN A 140 11.16 -4.55 -5.62
CA ASN A 140 12.44 -4.31 -4.95
C ASN A 140 12.94 -2.87 -5.11
N THR A 141 12.45 -2.12 -6.09
CA THR A 141 12.91 -0.73 -6.32
C THR A 141 12.65 0.15 -5.11
N ILE A 142 11.43 0.11 -4.57
CA ILE A 142 11.06 0.85 -3.36
C ILE A 142 11.90 0.40 -2.15
N LEU A 143 12.04 -0.92 -1.97
CA LEU A 143 12.80 -1.49 -0.86
C LEU A 143 14.27 -1.05 -0.90
N TYR A 144 14.92 -1.16 -2.07
CA TYR A 144 16.32 -0.77 -2.21
C TYR A 144 16.53 0.74 -2.14
N ALA A 145 15.54 1.54 -2.53
CA ALA A 145 15.59 3.00 -2.33
C ALA A 145 15.60 3.33 -0.84
N LEU A 146 14.71 2.73 -0.04
CA LEU A 146 14.72 2.88 1.42
C LEU A 146 16.05 2.42 2.03
N TYR A 147 16.63 1.34 1.53
CA TYR A 147 17.93 0.86 2.01
C TYR A 147 19.06 1.87 1.71
N ARG A 148 19.07 2.48 0.51
CA ARG A 148 20.06 3.51 0.14
C ARG A 148 19.93 4.77 0.98
N MET A 149 18.71 5.12 1.43
CA MET A 149 18.48 6.24 2.35
C MET A 149 18.79 5.88 3.83
N GLY A 150 19.33 4.68 4.13
CA GLY A 150 19.71 4.27 5.49
C GLY A 150 18.59 3.58 6.30
N TYR A 151 17.46 3.28 5.71
CA TYR A 151 16.31 2.65 6.40
C TYR A 151 16.32 1.11 6.35
N ARG A 152 17.45 0.49 6.01
CA ARG A 152 17.58 -0.97 5.98
C ARG A 152 17.29 -1.58 7.36
N GLY A 153 16.33 -2.53 7.40
CA GLY A 153 15.91 -3.17 8.65
C GLY A 153 15.03 -2.30 9.56
N ARG A 154 14.71 -1.08 9.14
CA ARG A 154 13.86 -0.13 9.87
C ARG A 154 12.57 0.19 9.14
N MET A 155 12.57 0.15 7.80
CA MET A 155 11.42 0.47 6.99
C MET A 155 11.38 -0.31 5.69
N THR A 156 10.17 -0.67 5.28
CA THR A 156 9.81 -1.25 3.99
C THR A 156 8.64 -0.46 3.40
N GLY A 157 8.27 -0.71 2.15
CA GLY A 157 7.07 -0.08 1.56
C GLY A 157 5.79 -0.37 2.34
N HIS A 158 5.67 -1.54 2.98
CA HIS A 158 4.51 -1.88 3.81
C HIS A 158 4.43 -1.06 5.11
N ASP A 159 5.56 -0.64 5.65
CA ASP A 159 5.60 0.09 6.93
C ASP A 159 5.04 1.52 6.81
N PHE A 160 4.96 2.12 5.61
CA PHE A 160 4.26 3.39 5.40
C PHE A 160 2.82 3.33 5.89
N ARG A 161 2.13 2.21 5.67
CA ARG A 161 0.77 1.99 6.15
C ARG A 161 0.69 1.92 7.68
N GLY A 162 1.64 1.25 8.30
CA GLY A 162 1.73 1.16 9.75
C GLY A 162 1.99 2.53 10.40
N VAL A 163 2.90 3.33 9.81
CA VAL A 163 3.17 4.70 10.26
C VAL A 163 1.93 5.56 10.08
N ALA A 164 1.27 5.50 8.93
CA ALA A 164 0.03 6.24 8.67
C ALA A 164 -1.06 5.90 9.67
N SER A 165 -1.29 4.60 9.92
CA SER A 165 -2.26 4.15 10.93
C SER A 165 -1.97 4.77 12.31
N THR A 166 -0.71 4.74 12.72
CA THR A 166 -0.30 5.32 14.02
C THR A 166 -0.55 6.82 14.07
N VAL A 167 -0.09 7.57 13.05
CA VAL A 167 -0.25 9.03 12.98
C VAL A 167 -1.72 9.42 13.00
N LEU A 168 -2.55 8.78 12.20
CA LEU A 168 -3.98 9.09 12.11
C LEU A 168 -4.72 8.79 13.44
N HIS A 169 -4.37 7.68 14.12
CA HIS A 169 -4.93 7.39 15.44
C HIS A 169 -4.50 8.43 16.49
N GLU A 170 -3.21 8.83 16.51
CA GLU A 170 -2.70 9.85 17.42
C GLU A 170 -3.33 11.23 17.17
N GLN A 171 -3.73 11.52 15.93
CA GLN A 171 -4.46 12.73 15.57
C GLN A 171 -5.98 12.64 15.88
N GLY A 172 -6.46 11.51 16.38
CA GLY A 172 -7.86 11.33 16.77
C GLY A 172 -8.82 11.04 15.62
N TRP A 173 -8.32 10.62 14.45
CA TRP A 173 -9.19 10.21 13.36
C TRP A 173 -10.03 8.98 13.74
N PRO A 174 -11.30 8.90 13.32
CA PRO A 174 -12.14 7.74 13.58
C PRO A 174 -11.51 6.45 13.03
N HIS A 175 -11.46 5.41 13.84
CA HIS A 175 -10.88 4.11 13.47
C HIS A 175 -11.45 3.58 12.14
N ALA A 176 -12.77 3.68 11.92
CA ALA A 176 -13.42 3.24 10.70
C ALA A 176 -12.89 3.96 9.45
N HIS A 177 -12.55 5.26 9.53
CA HIS A 177 -11.97 6.00 8.41
C HIS A 177 -10.54 5.53 8.11
N ILE A 178 -9.76 5.23 9.15
CA ILE A 178 -8.39 4.73 9.01
C ILE A 178 -8.41 3.33 8.36
N GLU A 179 -9.27 2.44 8.83
CA GLU A 179 -9.41 1.09 8.27
C GLU A 179 -9.87 1.13 6.80
N LEU A 180 -10.78 2.03 6.48
CA LEU A 180 -11.26 2.23 5.11
C LEU A 180 -10.13 2.70 4.19
N GLN A 181 -9.36 3.73 4.59
CA GLN A 181 -8.21 4.22 3.83
C GLN A 181 -7.14 3.16 3.64
N LEU A 182 -6.93 2.33 4.66
CA LEU A 182 -5.93 1.27 4.62
C LEU A 182 -6.47 -0.05 4.06
N VAL A 183 -7.76 -0.14 3.69
CA VAL A 183 -8.40 -1.38 3.23
C VAL A 183 -8.08 -2.54 4.18
N HIS A 184 -8.23 -2.31 5.47
CA HIS A 184 -8.22 -3.38 6.44
C HIS A 184 -9.59 -4.03 6.47
N GLN A 185 -9.65 -5.32 6.83
CA GLN A 185 -10.90 -6.08 6.80
C GLN A 185 -11.95 -5.46 7.71
N GLU A 186 -13.02 -4.90 7.14
CA GLU A 186 -14.28 -4.82 7.86
C GLU A 186 -15.02 -6.15 7.68
N GLN A 187 -15.47 -6.72 8.80
CA GLN A 187 -16.16 -8.03 8.82
C GLN A 187 -17.59 -7.94 8.27
N ASP A 188 -18.10 -6.73 8.04
CA ASP A 188 -19.46 -6.47 7.57
C ASP A 188 -19.45 -5.60 6.31
N ASP A 189 -19.98 -6.17 5.20
CA ASP A 189 -20.06 -5.49 3.89
C ASP A 189 -20.96 -4.25 3.92
N THR A 190 -21.96 -4.21 4.81
CA THR A 190 -22.88 -3.09 4.96
C THR A 190 -22.20 -1.90 5.63
N SER A 191 -21.41 -2.15 6.65
CA SER A 191 -20.60 -1.14 7.33
C SER A 191 -19.52 -0.56 6.40
N ALA A 192 -18.87 -1.41 5.58
CA ALA A 192 -17.88 -0.98 4.60
C ALA A 192 -18.48 -0.01 3.57
N ALA A 193 -19.64 -0.30 3.01
CA ALA A 193 -20.33 0.56 2.05
C ALA A 193 -20.77 1.90 2.67
N TYR A 194 -21.27 1.89 3.90
CA TYR A 194 -21.69 3.08 4.62
C TYR A 194 -20.51 3.99 4.97
N ASN A 195 -19.45 3.42 5.50
CA ASN A 195 -18.23 4.13 5.85
C ASN A 195 -17.56 4.75 4.62
N HIS A 196 -17.56 4.03 3.48
CA HIS A 196 -17.06 4.53 2.21
C HIS A 196 -17.82 5.77 1.73
N ALA A 197 -19.15 5.78 1.84
CA ALA A 197 -20.00 6.91 1.46
C ALA A 197 -19.78 8.13 2.39
N LEU A 198 -19.59 7.91 3.69
CA LEU A 198 -19.27 8.96 4.66
C LEU A 198 -17.90 9.58 4.40
N TYR A 199 -16.89 8.74 4.15
CA TYR A 199 -15.52 9.18 3.88
C TYR A 199 -15.45 10.12 2.68
N LEU A 200 -16.07 9.75 1.56
CA LEU A 200 -16.10 10.59 0.36
C LEU A 200 -16.81 11.94 0.62
N ARG A 201 -17.83 11.98 1.49
CA ARG A 201 -18.50 13.21 1.90
C ARG A 201 -17.63 14.11 2.77
N THR A 202 -16.85 13.53 3.68
CA THR A 202 -16.00 14.27 4.61
C THR A 202 -14.78 14.83 3.90
N SER A 203 -14.11 14.04 3.05
CA SER A 203 -12.96 14.51 2.29
C SER A 203 -13.28 15.64 1.30
N SER A 204 -14.52 15.70 0.79
CA SER A 204 -14.96 16.79 -0.07
C SER A 204 -15.31 18.09 0.69
N LYS A 205 -15.55 18.04 2.00
CA LYS A 205 -15.86 19.22 2.82
C LYS A 205 -14.62 19.91 3.36
N ASP A 206 -13.57 19.15 3.66
CA ASP A 206 -12.31 19.71 4.18
C ASP A 206 -11.54 20.49 3.11
N ASP A 207 -11.77 20.23 1.82
CA ASP A 207 -11.23 21.01 0.70
C ASP A 207 -11.96 22.35 0.45
N ALA A 208 -13.12 22.56 1.05
CA ALA A 208 -13.92 23.79 0.87
C ALA A 208 -13.72 24.83 1.99
N GLY A 209 -12.84 24.56 2.95
CA GLY A 209 -12.65 25.36 4.17
C GLY A 209 -11.23 25.89 4.40
N LEU A 210 -10.41 26.10 3.34
CA LEU A 210 -9.11 26.81 3.43
C LEU A 210 -8.97 27.80 2.28
#